data_b4e274d0328101155e6b81b621e8333c
#
_entry.id   b4e274d0328101155e6b81b621e8333c
#
_cell.length_a   1.000
_cell.length_b   1.000
_cell.length_c   1.000
_cell.angle_alpha   90.00
_cell.angle_beta   90.00
_cell.angle_gamma   90.00
#
_symmetry.space_group_name_H-M   'P 1'
#
loop_
_entity.id
_entity.type
_entity.pdbx_description
1 polymer ?
#
loop_
_entity_poly.entity_id
_entity_poly.type
_entity_poly.pdbx_seq_one_letter_code
_entity_poly.pdbx_strand_id
1 'polypeptide(L)'
;MADIKVFAENLEDSTKEQIEEISSCPAFEGAKIRIMPDAHKGMGCVIGFTANLGDKVIPNLVGVDIGCGMYCVPLAETIARDDLIQFNRDVKRAVPTGFSLHRDPTCVLADFDMESRDWLQDKRKVERSMGTLGGGNHFIELDEDEDGCQYLVVHTGSRNMGKQTAEHHQALAQKTCTADIPDELKYLVGDLSAEYLVDMHNCQRFSNQNRKAIVAQIVERTGIRLDGDGFTTMHNYISEDSMIRKGAISAHAGEMVLIPFNMRDGAVIARGKGNEDWNCSAPHGTGRAMSRTKAFQTLDTRSFVNEMRDAGIYCPSACETTLDESPEAYKPADDVLRLMGPTVDVIHRLKPIWNFKATGKRGRR
;
A
#
# COMPACT_ATOMS: atom_id res chain seq x y z
N MET A 1 15.09 -4.74 -26.36
CA MET A 1 15.38 -4.82 -24.92
C MET A 1 14.64 -3.70 -24.19
N ALA A 2 14.28 -3.89 -22.93
CA ALA A 2 13.69 -2.83 -22.11
C ALA A 2 14.72 -1.74 -21.75
N ASP A 3 14.26 -0.47 -21.60
CA ASP A 3 15.05 0.62 -21.03
C ASP A 3 14.87 0.61 -19.50
N ILE A 4 15.84 0.03 -18.77
CA ILE A 4 15.76 -0.13 -17.31
C ILE A 4 16.71 0.82 -16.59
N LYS A 5 16.18 1.59 -15.64
CA LYS A 5 16.96 2.32 -14.65
C LYS A 5 16.60 1.89 -13.24
N VAL A 6 17.62 1.63 -12.43
CA VAL A 6 17.49 1.25 -11.03
C VAL A 6 18.01 2.40 -10.17
N PHE A 7 17.12 2.97 -9.34
CA PHE A 7 17.45 4.09 -8.45
C PHE A 7 17.72 3.64 -7.01
N ALA A 8 17.60 2.33 -6.76
CA ALA A 8 17.86 1.73 -5.47
C ALA A 8 19.35 1.45 -5.27
N GLU A 9 19.84 1.71 -4.07
CA GLU A 9 21.16 1.29 -3.59
C GLU A 9 21.01 0.02 -2.72
N ASN A 10 22.06 -0.79 -2.59
CA ASN A 10 22.14 -1.94 -1.68
C ASN A 10 20.97 -2.95 -1.82
N LEU A 11 20.70 -3.37 -3.06
CA LEU A 11 19.69 -4.39 -3.34
C LEU A 11 20.15 -5.78 -2.88
N GLU A 12 19.24 -6.54 -2.25
CA GLU A 12 19.43 -7.97 -2.00
C GLU A 12 19.59 -8.74 -3.32
N ASP A 13 20.37 -9.82 -3.31
CA ASP A 13 20.65 -10.61 -4.54
C ASP A 13 19.38 -11.16 -5.17
N SER A 14 18.42 -11.62 -4.37
CA SER A 14 17.11 -12.07 -4.85
C SER A 14 16.27 -10.97 -5.53
N THR A 15 16.52 -9.71 -5.23
CA THR A 15 15.89 -8.57 -5.91
C THR A 15 16.58 -8.27 -7.23
N LYS A 16 17.92 -8.37 -7.28
CA LYS A 16 18.69 -8.24 -8.52
C LYS A 16 18.30 -9.32 -9.53
N GLU A 17 18.19 -10.57 -9.07
CA GLU A 17 17.72 -11.71 -9.91
C GLU A 17 16.35 -11.41 -10.53
N GLN A 18 15.39 -10.88 -9.78
CA GLN A 18 14.08 -10.49 -10.33
C GLN A 18 14.18 -9.35 -11.36
N ILE A 19 15.07 -8.38 -11.16
CA ILE A 19 15.29 -7.31 -12.14
C ILE A 19 15.91 -7.86 -13.42
N GLU A 20 16.85 -8.79 -13.33
CA GLU A 20 17.46 -9.48 -14.47
C GLU A 20 16.44 -10.33 -15.25
N GLU A 21 15.56 -11.05 -14.53
CA GLU A 21 14.46 -11.81 -15.15
C GLU A 21 13.52 -10.90 -15.94
N ILE A 22 13.10 -9.76 -15.37
CA ILE A 22 12.29 -8.75 -16.06
C ILE A 22 13.03 -8.21 -17.29
N SER A 23 14.34 -7.92 -17.16
CA SER A 23 15.12 -7.31 -18.24
C SER A 23 15.24 -8.22 -19.47
N SER A 24 15.25 -9.51 -19.26
CA SER A 24 15.37 -10.54 -20.29
C SER A 24 14.02 -11.04 -20.85
N CYS A 25 12.91 -10.74 -20.16
CA CYS A 25 11.59 -11.23 -20.53
C CYS A 25 11.00 -10.48 -21.73
N PRO A 26 10.58 -11.17 -22.80
CA PRO A 26 10.01 -10.56 -24.00
C PRO A 26 8.74 -9.72 -23.76
N ALA A 27 8.03 -9.96 -22.65
CA ALA A 27 6.86 -9.17 -22.29
C ALA A 27 7.18 -7.69 -22.08
N PHE A 28 8.43 -7.37 -21.74
CA PHE A 28 8.91 -6.01 -21.44
C PHE A 28 9.70 -5.37 -22.57
N GLU A 29 9.72 -5.98 -23.77
CA GLU A 29 10.46 -5.43 -24.91
C GLU A 29 9.96 -4.01 -25.24
N GLY A 30 10.90 -3.06 -25.34
CA GLY A 30 10.60 -1.64 -25.61
C GLY A 30 10.04 -0.86 -24.43
N ALA A 31 9.75 -1.51 -23.27
CA ALA A 31 9.23 -0.82 -22.11
C ALA A 31 10.27 0.07 -21.42
N LYS A 32 9.83 1.23 -20.95
CA LYS A 32 10.61 2.10 -20.05
C LYS A 32 10.33 1.71 -18.61
N ILE A 33 11.27 0.97 -18.00
CA ILE A 33 11.15 0.44 -16.64
C ILE A 33 11.97 1.32 -15.69
N ARG A 34 11.35 1.67 -14.55
CA ARG A 34 12.01 2.42 -13.48
C ARG A 34 11.79 1.69 -12.15
N ILE A 35 12.89 1.41 -11.46
CA ILE A 35 12.90 0.71 -10.18
C ILE A 35 13.25 1.71 -9.09
N MET A 36 12.32 1.91 -8.14
CA MET A 36 12.37 2.93 -7.11
C MET A 36 13.40 2.60 -6.00
N PRO A 37 13.83 3.61 -5.20
CA PRO A 37 14.82 3.43 -4.12
C PRO A 37 14.45 2.41 -3.05
N ASP A 38 13.17 2.26 -2.77
CA ASP A 38 12.61 1.32 -1.79
C ASP A 38 12.49 -0.13 -2.31
N ALA A 39 13.03 -0.42 -3.49
CA ALA A 39 12.88 -1.69 -4.14
C ALA A 39 13.30 -2.88 -3.28
N HIS A 40 12.49 -3.94 -3.32
CA HIS A 40 12.73 -5.20 -2.65
C HIS A 40 11.98 -6.34 -3.35
N LYS A 41 12.31 -7.59 -3.02
CA LYS A 41 11.69 -8.76 -3.63
C LYS A 41 10.17 -8.77 -3.45
N GLY A 42 9.43 -8.98 -4.54
CA GLY A 42 7.99 -9.13 -4.56
C GLY A 42 7.52 -10.44 -5.19
N MET A 43 6.22 -10.69 -5.18
CA MET A 43 5.62 -11.84 -5.86
C MET A 43 5.51 -11.52 -7.37
N GLY A 44 6.13 -12.34 -8.21
CA GLY A 44 6.13 -12.22 -9.68
C GLY A 44 6.96 -11.05 -10.23
N CYS A 45 7.18 -10.00 -9.46
CA CYS A 45 7.98 -8.84 -9.86
C CYS A 45 8.45 -8.07 -8.62
N VAL A 46 9.58 -7.40 -8.75
CA VAL A 46 10.11 -6.49 -7.71
C VAL A 46 9.06 -5.43 -7.32
N ILE A 47 8.98 -5.14 -6.03
CA ILE A 47 8.21 -4.00 -5.49
C ILE A 47 9.07 -2.74 -5.67
N GLY A 48 8.44 -1.59 -5.92
CA GLY A 48 9.12 -0.38 -6.38
C GLY A 48 9.20 -0.30 -7.91
N PHE A 49 8.35 -1.04 -8.62
CA PHE A 49 8.36 -1.17 -10.08
C PHE A 49 7.39 -0.19 -10.74
N THR A 50 7.85 0.44 -11.83
CA THR A 50 6.98 1.21 -12.74
C THR A 50 7.32 0.94 -14.20
N ALA A 51 6.30 0.76 -15.04
CA ALA A 51 6.43 0.61 -16.48
C ALA A 51 5.10 0.85 -17.21
N ASN A 52 5.20 1.21 -18.50
CA ASN A 52 4.09 1.10 -19.44
C ASN A 52 4.43 -0.02 -20.44
N LEU A 53 3.56 -1.01 -20.54
CA LEU A 53 3.75 -2.19 -21.40
C LEU A 53 2.94 -2.11 -22.72
N GLY A 54 2.42 -0.92 -23.06
CA GLY A 54 1.58 -0.72 -24.22
C GLY A 54 0.25 -1.44 -24.10
N ASP A 55 -0.02 -2.38 -24.99
CA ASP A 55 -1.25 -3.17 -25.04
C ASP A 55 -1.27 -4.41 -24.12
N LYS A 56 -0.15 -4.70 -23.45
CA LYS A 56 -0.02 -5.85 -22.55
C LYS A 56 -0.32 -5.45 -21.12
N VAL A 57 -1.11 -6.26 -20.44
CA VAL A 57 -1.40 -6.09 -19.01
C VAL A 57 -1.06 -7.39 -18.27
N ILE A 58 -0.16 -7.28 -17.28
CA ILE A 58 0.22 -8.39 -16.41
C ILE A 58 -0.42 -8.15 -15.03
N PRO A 59 -1.49 -8.88 -14.64
CA PRO A 59 -2.18 -8.63 -13.37
C PRO A 59 -1.26 -8.72 -12.14
N ASN A 60 -0.28 -9.62 -12.15
CA ASN A 60 0.70 -9.75 -11.08
C ASN A 60 1.61 -8.52 -10.89
N LEU A 61 1.73 -7.63 -11.88
CA LEU A 61 2.48 -6.36 -11.73
C LEU A 61 1.69 -5.31 -10.94
N VAL A 62 0.39 -5.50 -10.77
CA VAL A 62 -0.42 -4.74 -9.80
C VAL A 62 -0.41 -5.46 -8.45
N GLY A 63 -0.50 -6.79 -8.47
CA GLY A 63 -0.51 -7.63 -7.28
C GLY A 63 -1.91 -7.84 -6.70
N VAL A 64 -1.98 -8.57 -5.59
CA VAL A 64 -3.25 -9.02 -5.00
C VAL A 64 -3.98 -7.94 -4.17
N ASP A 65 -3.30 -6.89 -3.76
CA ASP A 65 -3.91 -5.79 -3.01
C ASP A 65 -4.06 -4.56 -3.92
N ILE A 66 -4.95 -4.72 -4.91
CA ILE A 66 -5.26 -3.69 -5.90
C ILE A 66 -5.73 -2.41 -5.19
N GLY A 67 -5.15 -1.26 -5.55
CA GLY A 67 -5.52 0.02 -5.00
C GLY A 67 -5.11 0.21 -3.53
N CYS A 68 -4.22 -0.65 -2.99
CA CYS A 68 -3.61 -0.40 -1.68
C CYS A 68 -2.98 1.00 -1.66
N GLY A 69 -3.15 1.71 -0.56
CA GLY A 69 -2.69 3.09 -0.47
C GLY A 69 -3.06 3.75 0.84
N MET A 70 -2.72 5.01 0.91
CA MET A 70 -2.92 5.88 2.07
C MET A 70 -4.10 6.81 1.87
N TYR A 71 -4.75 7.18 2.96
CA TYR A 71 -5.61 8.35 3.07
C TYR A 71 -5.12 9.17 4.25
N CYS A 72 -4.70 10.39 4.01
CA CYS A 72 -4.19 11.35 4.98
C CYS A 72 -5.17 12.50 5.10
N VAL A 73 -5.63 12.77 6.32
CA VAL A 73 -6.56 13.86 6.60
C VAL A 73 -6.12 14.64 7.84
N PRO A 74 -6.00 15.98 7.76
CA PRO A 74 -5.63 16.79 8.91
C PRO A 74 -6.79 16.87 9.91
N LEU A 75 -6.46 17.00 11.20
CA LEU A 75 -7.42 17.22 12.26
C LEU A 75 -7.58 18.72 12.52
N ALA A 76 -8.82 19.15 12.79
CA ALA A 76 -9.11 20.53 13.19
C ALA A 76 -8.66 20.85 14.63
N GLU A 77 -8.45 19.82 15.44
CA GLU A 77 -8.03 19.91 16.84
C GLU A 77 -7.06 18.77 17.16
N THR A 78 -6.08 19.04 18.02
CA THR A 78 -5.13 18.01 18.44
C THR A 78 -5.73 17.11 19.52
N ILE A 79 -5.38 15.82 19.46
CA ILE A 79 -5.67 14.83 20.50
C ILE A 79 -4.50 14.86 21.50
N ALA A 80 -4.80 15.12 22.77
CA ALA A 80 -3.77 15.14 23.80
C ALA A 80 -3.18 13.74 24.04
N ARG A 81 -1.90 13.68 24.42
CA ARG A 81 -1.21 12.40 24.68
C ARG A 81 -1.92 11.54 25.74
N ASP A 82 -2.52 12.16 26.73
CA ASP A 82 -3.26 11.48 27.80
C ASP A 82 -4.56 10.84 27.31
N ASP A 83 -5.14 11.33 26.21
CA ASP A 83 -6.37 10.84 25.64
C ASP A 83 -6.15 9.67 24.65
N LEU A 84 -4.91 9.38 24.25
CA LEU A 84 -4.58 8.33 23.27
C LEU A 84 -5.04 6.93 23.70
N ILE A 85 -5.10 6.66 25.01
CA ILE A 85 -5.60 5.37 25.52
C ILE A 85 -7.10 5.21 25.20
N GLN A 86 -7.88 6.28 25.43
CA GLN A 86 -9.31 6.26 25.13
C GLN A 86 -9.55 6.26 23.62
N PHE A 87 -8.82 7.08 22.88
CA PHE A 87 -8.85 7.10 21.41
C PHE A 87 -8.60 5.71 20.82
N ASN A 88 -7.55 5.02 21.26
CA ASN A 88 -7.26 3.67 20.83
C ASN A 88 -8.41 2.66 21.10
N ARG A 89 -9.06 2.77 22.30
CA ARG A 89 -10.19 1.91 22.63
C ARG A 89 -11.38 2.15 21.70
N ASP A 90 -11.63 3.40 21.35
CA ASP A 90 -12.73 3.77 20.48
C ASP A 90 -12.46 3.38 19.02
N VAL A 91 -11.26 3.60 18.49
CA VAL A 91 -10.85 3.10 17.17
C VAL A 91 -10.96 1.58 17.09
N LYS A 92 -10.48 0.85 18.12
CA LYS A 92 -10.58 -0.62 18.16
C LYS A 92 -12.02 -1.13 18.14
N ARG A 93 -12.98 -0.36 18.66
CA ARG A 93 -14.41 -0.70 18.63
C ARG A 93 -15.07 -0.33 17.31
N ALA A 94 -14.60 0.74 16.67
CA ALA A 94 -15.15 1.24 15.43
C ALA A 94 -14.69 0.42 14.21
N VAL A 95 -13.41 0.02 14.17
CA VAL A 95 -12.77 -0.52 12.96
C VAL A 95 -12.41 -1.99 13.13
N PRO A 96 -13.09 -2.93 12.45
CA PRO A 96 -12.70 -4.33 12.42
C PRO A 96 -11.33 -4.53 11.79
N THR A 97 -10.52 -5.46 12.34
CA THR A 97 -9.15 -5.74 11.89
C THR A 97 -8.93 -7.21 11.58
N GLY A 98 -7.87 -7.53 10.86
CA GLY A 98 -7.52 -8.89 10.48
C GLY A 98 -8.59 -9.53 9.59
N PHE A 99 -9.14 -10.65 10.02
CA PHE A 99 -10.24 -11.36 9.34
C PHE A 99 -11.63 -10.94 9.81
N SER A 100 -11.72 -10.04 10.78
CA SER A 100 -13.01 -9.54 11.28
C SER A 100 -13.67 -8.65 10.25
N LEU A 101 -15.00 -8.76 10.17
CA LEU A 101 -15.85 -8.02 9.25
C LEU A 101 -16.97 -7.34 10.06
N HIS A 102 -17.63 -6.36 9.46
CA HIS A 102 -18.89 -5.84 10.02
C HIS A 102 -19.96 -6.94 10.08
N ARG A 103 -20.90 -6.81 10.99
CA ARG A 103 -22.01 -7.77 11.15
C ARG A 103 -22.91 -7.78 9.90
N ASP A 104 -23.22 -6.58 9.41
CA ASP A 104 -24.09 -6.35 8.27
C ASP A 104 -23.29 -5.72 7.11
N PRO A 105 -23.75 -5.83 5.86
CA PRO A 105 -23.18 -5.11 4.73
C PRO A 105 -23.10 -3.60 4.98
N THR A 106 -21.99 -3.01 4.64
CA THR A 106 -21.70 -1.57 4.77
C THR A 106 -21.62 -0.86 3.43
N CYS A 107 -21.72 -1.63 2.35
CA CYS A 107 -21.87 -1.15 0.97
C CYS A 107 -22.64 -2.18 0.16
N VAL A 108 -22.95 -1.86 -1.10
CA VAL A 108 -23.48 -2.79 -2.10
C VAL A 108 -22.52 -2.89 -3.29
N LEU A 109 -22.32 -4.10 -3.81
CA LEU A 109 -21.36 -4.33 -4.91
C LEU A 109 -21.79 -3.69 -6.23
N ALA A 110 -23.09 -3.42 -6.41
CA ALA A 110 -23.62 -2.69 -7.56
C ALA A 110 -22.99 -1.28 -7.70
N ASP A 111 -22.67 -0.61 -6.58
CA ASP A 111 -21.99 0.71 -6.59
C ASP A 111 -20.57 0.65 -7.20
N PHE A 112 -20.03 -0.54 -7.32
CA PHE A 112 -18.68 -0.82 -7.85
C PHE A 112 -18.71 -1.64 -9.14
N ASP A 113 -19.88 -1.86 -9.76
CA ASP A 113 -20.06 -2.67 -10.98
C ASP A 113 -19.52 -4.11 -10.86
N MET A 114 -19.51 -4.66 -9.63
CA MET A 114 -18.94 -5.99 -9.32
C MET A 114 -20.02 -7.05 -9.00
N GLU A 115 -21.28 -6.66 -8.95
CA GLU A 115 -22.39 -7.57 -8.62
C GLU A 115 -22.56 -8.68 -9.66
N SER A 116 -22.38 -8.36 -10.95
CA SER A 116 -22.52 -9.28 -12.06
C SER A 116 -21.34 -10.23 -12.28
N ARG A 117 -20.22 -10.08 -11.54
CA ARG A 117 -19.03 -10.92 -11.70
C ARG A 117 -19.25 -12.29 -11.08
N ASP A 118 -19.43 -13.34 -11.91
CA ASP A 118 -19.71 -14.72 -11.45
C ASP A 118 -18.51 -15.34 -10.73
N TRP A 119 -17.29 -14.93 -11.07
CA TRP A 119 -16.07 -15.38 -10.42
C TRP A 119 -15.88 -14.79 -9.02
N LEU A 120 -16.54 -13.69 -8.67
CA LEU A 120 -16.43 -13.07 -7.35
C LEU A 120 -17.26 -13.87 -6.32
N GLN A 121 -16.54 -14.58 -5.46
CA GLN A 121 -17.11 -15.42 -4.43
C GLN A 121 -17.42 -14.65 -3.16
N ASP A 122 -18.35 -15.17 -2.35
CA ASP A 122 -18.70 -14.60 -1.04
C ASP A 122 -19.04 -13.09 -1.10
N LYS A 123 -19.82 -12.66 -2.08
CA LYS A 123 -20.18 -11.24 -2.34
C LYS A 123 -20.61 -10.51 -1.08
N ARG A 124 -21.47 -11.13 -0.24
CA ARG A 124 -21.88 -10.55 1.05
C ARG A 124 -20.71 -10.33 2.02
N LYS A 125 -19.69 -11.16 1.96
CA LYS A 125 -18.47 -11.00 2.77
C LYS A 125 -17.65 -9.81 2.28
N VAL A 126 -17.59 -9.59 0.97
CA VAL A 126 -16.95 -8.40 0.39
C VAL A 126 -17.68 -7.14 0.84
N GLU A 127 -19.02 -7.10 0.74
CA GLU A 127 -19.83 -5.96 1.21
C GLU A 127 -19.66 -5.64 2.69
N ARG A 128 -19.47 -6.65 3.53
CA ARG A 128 -19.18 -6.52 4.97
C ARG A 128 -17.74 -6.09 5.28
N SER A 129 -16.85 -6.08 4.29
CA SER A 129 -15.45 -5.72 4.45
C SER A 129 -15.17 -4.23 4.22
N MET A 130 -16.12 -3.47 3.69
CA MET A 130 -16.02 -2.01 3.57
C MET A 130 -15.94 -1.38 4.97
N GLY A 131 -14.99 -0.46 5.18
CA GLY A 131 -14.73 0.14 6.49
C GLY A 131 -13.94 -0.79 7.45
N THR A 132 -13.21 -1.78 6.92
CA THR A 132 -12.32 -2.66 7.72
C THR A 132 -10.86 -2.47 7.35
N LEU A 133 -9.98 -2.53 8.36
CA LEU A 133 -8.54 -2.31 8.16
C LEU A 133 -7.86 -3.51 7.48
N GLY A 134 -8.21 -4.72 7.90
CA GLY A 134 -7.47 -5.93 7.52
C GLY A 134 -6.23 -6.15 8.36
N GLY A 135 -5.21 -6.76 7.78
CA GLY A 135 -3.99 -7.15 8.46
C GLY A 135 -2.74 -6.95 7.60
N GLY A 136 -1.63 -7.51 8.03
CA GLY A 136 -0.34 -7.34 7.35
C GLY A 136 0.25 -5.95 7.62
N ASN A 137 0.69 -5.26 6.55
CA ASN A 137 1.25 -3.92 6.65
C ASN A 137 0.20 -2.80 6.81
N HIS A 138 -1.11 -3.11 6.82
CA HIS A 138 -2.15 -2.11 7.02
C HIS A 138 -2.11 -1.53 8.44
N PHE A 139 -2.39 -0.23 8.54
CA PHE A 139 -2.34 0.49 9.81
C PHE A 139 -3.28 1.71 9.81
N ILE A 140 -3.52 2.23 11.00
CA ILE A 140 -4.07 3.56 11.24
C ILE A 140 -3.08 4.26 12.15
N GLU A 141 -2.66 5.47 11.78
CA GLU A 141 -1.75 6.30 12.58
C GLU A 141 -2.38 7.66 12.89
N LEU A 142 -2.00 8.20 14.03
CA LEU A 142 -2.12 9.61 14.33
C LEU A 142 -0.71 10.17 14.34
N ASP A 143 -0.45 11.05 13.40
CA ASP A 143 0.86 11.64 13.16
C ASP A 143 0.82 13.14 13.52
N GLU A 144 1.97 13.71 13.84
CA GLU A 144 2.14 15.12 14.15
C GLU A 144 3.29 15.70 13.32
N ASP A 145 3.08 16.86 12.70
CA ASP A 145 4.12 17.57 11.98
C ASP A 145 4.96 18.48 12.90
N GLU A 146 5.93 19.18 12.29
CA GLU A 146 6.85 20.11 12.99
C GLU A 146 6.14 21.33 13.62
N ASP A 147 4.94 21.66 13.16
CA ASP A 147 4.12 22.78 13.66
C ASP A 147 3.10 22.33 14.73
N GLY A 148 3.04 21.02 15.01
CA GLY A 148 2.10 20.41 15.96
C GLY A 148 0.71 20.16 15.39
N CYS A 149 0.52 20.27 14.06
CA CYS A 149 -0.70 19.85 13.41
C CYS A 149 -0.77 18.31 13.34
N GLN A 150 -1.94 17.76 13.63
CA GLN A 150 -2.12 16.31 13.64
C GLN A 150 -2.88 15.82 12.41
N TYR A 151 -2.50 14.63 11.95
CA TYR A 151 -3.03 13.97 10.77
C TYR A 151 -3.47 12.55 11.12
N LEU A 152 -4.69 12.19 10.71
CA LEU A 152 -5.13 10.80 10.74
C LEU A 152 -4.76 10.14 9.43
N VAL A 153 -3.93 9.11 9.49
CA VAL A 153 -3.44 8.35 8.33
C VAL A 153 -4.01 6.95 8.35
N VAL A 154 -4.61 6.51 7.24
CA VAL A 154 -5.17 5.16 7.09
C VAL A 154 -4.53 4.47 5.90
N HIS A 155 -3.85 3.36 6.13
CA HIS A 155 -3.28 2.47 5.11
C HIS A 155 -4.10 1.19 4.99
N THR A 156 -4.80 1.01 3.88
CA THR A 156 -5.50 -0.24 3.54
C THR A 156 -5.84 -0.29 2.05
N GLY A 157 -6.28 -1.46 1.57
CA GLY A 157 -6.56 -1.74 0.17
C GLY A 157 -7.99 -2.24 -0.09
N SER A 158 -8.18 -2.91 -1.23
CA SER A 158 -9.47 -3.40 -1.74
C SER A 158 -9.95 -4.69 -1.08
N ARG A 159 -9.32 -5.11 -0.01
CA ARG A 159 -9.69 -6.28 0.77
C ARG A 159 -9.77 -7.55 -0.11
N ASN A 160 -10.68 -8.47 0.19
CA ASN A 160 -10.82 -9.71 -0.56
C ASN A 160 -11.32 -9.51 -2.00
N MET A 161 -11.94 -8.38 -2.31
CA MET A 161 -12.37 -8.06 -3.68
C MET A 161 -11.18 -7.98 -4.63
N GLY A 162 -10.18 -7.15 -4.30
CA GLY A 162 -8.98 -7.02 -5.14
C GLY A 162 -8.18 -8.31 -5.24
N LYS A 163 -8.10 -9.09 -4.15
CA LYS A 163 -7.43 -10.39 -4.18
C LYS A 163 -8.07 -11.32 -5.20
N GLN A 164 -9.40 -11.49 -5.17
CA GLN A 164 -10.10 -12.35 -6.10
C GLN A 164 -9.99 -11.85 -7.54
N THR A 165 -10.06 -10.53 -7.76
CA THR A 165 -9.86 -9.91 -9.06
C THR A 165 -8.47 -10.23 -9.62
N ALA A 166 -7.42 -10.04 -8.84
CA ALA A 166 -6.05 -10.33 -9.27
C ALA A 166 -5.84 -11.81 -9.58
N GLU A 167 -6.34 -12.72 -8.73
CA GLU A 167 -6.24 -14.17 -8.92
C GLU A 167 -7.00 -14.64 -10.16
N HIS A 168 -8.21 -14.13 -10.38
CA HIS A 168 -9.03 -14.46 -11.55
C HIS A 168 -8.32 -14.07 -12.86
N HIS A 169 -7.91 -12.80 -12.97
CA HIS A 169 -7.31 -12.30 -14.21
C HIS A 169 -5.90 -12.83 -14.45
N GLN A 170 -5.12 -13.13 -13.39
CA GLN A 170 -3.84 -13.81 -13.57
C GLN A 170 -4.04 -15.25 -14.08
N ALA A 171 -5.04 -15.97 -13.59
CA ALA A 171 -5.37 -17.29 -14.09
C ALA A 171 -5.83 -17.25 -15.58
N LEU A 172 -6.58 -16.21 -15.99
CA LEU A 172 -6.90 -15.96 -17.38
C LEU A 172 -5.66 -15.69 -18.22
N ALA A 173 -4.74 -14.85 -17.73
CA ALA A 173 -3.47 -14.57 -18.43
C ALA A 173 -2.65 -15.86 -18.64
N GLN A 174 -2.53 -16.70 -17.61
CA GLN A 174 -1.84 -18.00 -17.70
C GLN A 174 -2.48 -18.93 -18.73
N LYS A 175 -3.81 -18.92 -18.83
CA LYS A 175 -4.55 -19.78 -19.76
C LYS A 175 -4.49 -19.29 -21.22
N THR A 176 -4.46 -17.98 -21.44
CA THR A 176 -4.63 -17.39 -22.79
C THR A 176 -3.32 -16.89 -23.41
N CYS A 177 -2.32 -16.54 -22.61
CA CYS A 177 -1.03 -16.10 -23.11
C CYS A 177 -0.19 -17.29 -23.57
N THR A 178 0.10 -17.35 -24.87
CA THR A 178 0.90 -18.42 -25.51
C THR A 178 2.40 -18.13 -25.54
N ALA A 179 2.85 -16.95 -25.08
CA ALA A 179 4.27 -16.61 -25.04
C ALA A 179 5.03 -17.55 -24.10
N ASP A 180 6.26 -17.92 -24.47
CA ASP A 180 7.16 -18.72 -23.66
C ASP A 180 7.87 -17.82 -22.62
N ILE A 181 7.16 -17.54 -21.52
CA ILE A 181 7.60 -16.69 -20.41
C ILE A 181 7.08 -17.30 -19.11
N PRO A 182 7.66 -16.94 -17.94
CA PRO A 182 7.18 -17.40 -16.64
C PRO A 182 5.69 -17.14 -16.41
N ASP A 183 5.02 -18.07 -15.74
CA ASP A 183 3.57 -18.00 -15.47
C ASP A 183 3.17 -16.75 -14.68
N GLU A 184 4.06 -16.26 -13.84
CA GLU A 184 3.89 -15.01 -13.08
C GLU A 184 3.90 -13.76 -13.96
N LEU A 185 4.50 -13.83 -15.15
CA LEU A 185 4.64 -12.73 -16.12
C LEU A 185 3.72 -12.88 -17.34
N LYS A 186 2.84 -13.89 -17.36
CA LYS A 186 1.81 -14.03 -18.40
C LYS A 186 0.89 -12.81 -18.39
N TYR A 187 0.50 -12.35 -19.58
CA TYR A 187 -0.22 -11.12 -19.81
C TYR A 187 -1.54 -11.30 -20.53
N LEU A 188 -2.41 -10.32 -20.37
CA LEU A 188 -3.66 -10.14 -21.10
C LEU A 188 -3.47 -9.10 -22.21
N VAL A 189 -4.23 -9.25 -23.31
CA VAL A 189 -4.32 -8.29 -24.42
C VAL A 189 -5.77 -8.17 -24.89
N GLY A 190 -6.07 -7.11 -25.66
CA GLY A 190 -7.39 -6.89 -26.25
C GLY A 190 -8.51 -6.82 -25.21
N ASP A 191 -9.63 -7.49 -25.48
CA ASP A 191 -10.82 -7.44 -24.62
C ASP A 191 -10.55 -7.93 -23.19
N LEU A 192 -9.70 -8.94 -23.02
CA LEU A 192 -9.34 -9.44 -21.68
C LEU A 192 -8.55 -8.43 -20.87
N SER A 193 -7.66 -7.67 -21.49
CA SER A 193 -6.95 -6.58 -20.82
C SER A 193 -7.89 -5.44 -20.45
N ALA A 194 -8.84 -5.10 -21.34
CA ALA A 194 -9.84 -4.07 -21.07
C ALA A 194 -10.76 -4.47 -19.90
N GLU A 195 -11.19 -5.74 -19.86
CA GLU A 195 -12.00 -6.26 -18.75
C GLU A 195 -11.25 -6.18 -17.42
N TYR A 196 -9.97 -6.59 -17.40
CA TYR A 196 -9.15 -6.47 -16.19
C TYR A 196 -9.03 -5.01 -15.72
N LEU A 197 -8.79 -4.08 -16.64
CA LEU A 197 -8.65 -2.66 -16.29
C LEU A 197 -9.93 -2.11 -15.66
N VAL A 198 -11.11 -2.49 -16.17
CA VAL A 198 -12.41 -2.11 -15.56
C VAL A 198 -12.52 -2.68 -14.14
N ASP A 199 -12.27 -3.96 -13.95
CA ASP A 199 -12.38 -4.61 -12.64
C ASP A 199 -11.33 -4.07 -11.65
N MET A 200 -10.13 -3.77 -12.12
CA MET A 200 -9.07 -3.14 -11.33
C MET A 200 -9.49 -1.73 -10.87
N HIS A 201 -10.04 -0.90 -11.76
CA HIS A 201 -10.55 0.42 -11.40
C HIS A 201 -11.69 0.35 -10.39
N ASN A 202 -12.57 -0.63 -10.50
CA ASN A 202 -13.63 -0.87 -9.51
C ASN A 202 -13.04 -1.25 -8.14
N CYS A 203 -11.98 -2.05 -8.12
CA CYS A 203 -11.23 -2.34 -6.88
C CYS A 203 -10.55 -1.10 -6.30
N GLN A 204 -10.01 -0.19 -7.14
CA GLN A 204 -9.45 1.09 -6.68
C GLN A 204 -10.53 1.98 -6.06
N ARG A 205 -11.72 2.10 -6.70
CA ARG A 205 -12.86 2.83 -6.14
C ARG A 205 -13.26 2.26 -4.78
N PHE A 206 -13.37 0.94 -4.68
CA PHE A 206 -13.66 0.26 -3.40
C PHE A 206 -12.60 0.55 -2.35
N SER A 207 -11.33 0.43 -2.69
CA SER A 207 -10.21 0.69 -1.78
C SER A 207 -10.22 2.13 -1.24
N ASN A 208 -10.46 3.10 -2.12
CA ASN A 208 -10.54 4.51 -1.75
C ASN A 208 -11.72 4.77 -0.81
N GLN A 209 -12.89 4.18 -1.12
CA GLN A 209 -14.07 4.26 -0.28
C GLN A 209 -13.84 3.56 1.08
N ASN A 210 -13.11 2.42 1.09
CA ASN A 210 -12.78 1.71 2.32
C ASN A 210 -11.98 2.58 3.29
N ARG A 211 -10.94 3.30 2.82
CA ARG A 211 -10.17 4.24 3.64
C ARG A 211 -11.03 5.36 4.21
N LYS A 212 -11.88 5.97 3.38
CA LYS A 212 -12.80 7.03 3.81
C LYS A 212 -13.84 6.53 4.82
N ALA A 213 -14.37 5.32 4.62
CA ALA A 213 -15.31 4.70 5.55
C ALA A 213 -14.68 4.43 6.92
N ILE A 214 -13.41 4.01 6.97
CA ILE A 214 -12.67 3.87 8.23
C ILE A 214 -12.58 5.21 8.95
N VAL A 215 -12.18 6.28 8.26
CA VAL A 215 -12.10 7.61 8.86
C VAL A 215 -13.46 8.08 9.37
N ALA A 216 -14.53 7.90 8.59
CA ALA A 216 -15.88 8.26 9.00
C ALA A 216 -16.34 7.53 10.28
N GLN A 217 -16.04 6.21 10.39
CA GLN A 217 -16.34 5.43 11.59
C GLN A 217 -15.54 5.92 12.82
N ILE A 218 -14.28 6.33 12.61
CA ILE A 218 -13.45 6.90 13.69
C ILE A 218 -14.04 8.24 14.15
N VAL A 219 -14.36 9.12 13.19
CA VAL A 219 -14.98 10.43 13.50
C VAL A 219 -16.29 10.26 14.26
N GLU A 220 -17.18 9.40 13.76
CA GLU A 220 -18.47 9.11 14.41
C GLU A 220 -18.28 8.60 15.85
N ARG A 221 -17.29 7.73 16.07
CA ARG A 221 -17.06 7.10 17.36
C ARG A 221 -16.36 7.98 18.38
N THR A 222 -15.39 8.79 17.92
CA THR A 222 -14.50 9.57 18.79
C THR A 222 -14.95 11.02 18.94
N GLY A 223 -15.73 11.53 17.99
CA GLY A 223 -16.13 12.93 17.94
C GLY A 223 -15.04 13.89 17.46
N ILE A 224 -13.88 13.38 16.98
CA ILE A 224 -12.83 14.24 16.41
C ILE A 224 -13.34 15.00 15.20
N ARG A 225 -12.81 16.19 14.95
CA ARG A 225 -13.15 17.01 13.79
C ARG A 225 -12.00 17.02 12.81
N LEU A 226 -12.34 16.90 11.52
CA LEU A 226 -11.38 16.95 10.41
C LEU A 226 -11.25 18.40 9.91
N ASP A 227 -10.08 18.73 9.36
CA ASP A 227 -9.81 19.99 8.65
C ASP A 227 -9.67 19.72 7.14
N GLY A 228 -10.81 19.75 6.45
CA GLY A 228 -10.90 19.47 5.01
C GLY A 228 -11.00 17.99 4.65
N ASP A 229 -10.88 17.73 3.33
CA ASP A 229 -11.15 16.40 2.74
C ASP A 229 -9.95 15.45 2.76
N GLY A 230 -8.76 15.95 3.07
CA GLY A 230 -7.53 15.17 2.98
C GLY A 230 -7.19 14.76 1.53
N PHE A 231 -6.22 13.86 1.39
CA PHE A 231 -5.80 13.34 0.09
C PHE A 231 -5.45 11.85 0.16
N THR A 232 -5.44 11.19 -1.00
CA THR A 232 -5.13 9.75 -1.10
C THR A 232 -3.92 9.51 -1.99
N THR A 233 -3.10 8.51 -1.62
CA THR A 233 -1.94 8.06 -2.38
C THR A 233 -2.02 6.56 -2.58
N MET A 234 -2.08 6.07 -3.81
CA MET A 234 -2.13 4.63 -4.15
C MET A 234 -0.78 4.14 -4.67
N HIS A 235 -0.48 2.85 -4.46
CA HIS A 235 0.81 2.27 -4.85
C HIS A 235 0.74 0.89 -5.54
N ASN A 236 -0.44 0.35 -5.81
CA ASN A 236 -0.65 -0.91 -6.54
C ASN A 236 -1.78 -0.74 -7.55
N TYR A 237 -1.46 -0.28 -8.75
CA TYR A 237 -2.47 0.01 -9.76
C TYR A 237 -1.87 0.26 -11.15
N ILE A 238 -2.74 0.40 -12.15
CA ILE A 238 -2.43 0.96 -13.46
C ILE A 238 -3.23 2.26 -13.57
N SER A 239 -2.53 3.35 -13.87
CA SER A 239 -3.16 4.66 -14.04
C SER A 239 -3.75 4.84 -15.44
N GLU A 240 -4.51 5.93 -15.65
CA GLU A 240 -5.18 6.23 -16.92
C GLU A 240 -4.21 6.36 -18.10
N ASP A 241 -2.97 6.79 -17.86
CA ASP A 241 -1.88 6.83 -18.83
C ASP A 241 -1.19 5.47 -19.05
N SER A 242 -1.82 4.38 -18.59
CA SER A 242 -1.32 2.99 -18.66
C SER A 242 -0.01 2.75 -17.92
N MET A 243 0.35 3.62 -16.98
CA MET A 243 1.52 3.42 -16.12
C MET A 243 1.20 2.43 -15.00
N ILE A 244 1.87 1.28 -15.02
CA ILE A 244 1.82 0.28 -13.96
C ILE A 244 2.67 0.78 -12.79
N ARG A 245 2.12 0.72 -11.58
CA ARG A 245 2.84 1.01 -10.33
C ARG A 245 2.62 -0.12 -9.34
N LYS A 246 3.70 -0.83 -9.01
CA LYS A 246 3.73 -1.89 -8.00
C LYS A 246 4.64 -1.50 -6.85
N GLY A 247 4.07 -1.08 -5.72
CA GLY A 247 4.85 -0.51 -4.63
C GLY A 247 5.58 0.77 -5.07
N ALA A 248 4.93 1.56 -5.90
CA ALA A 248 5.35 2.88 -6.33
C ALA A 248 4.13 3.79 -6.43
N ILE A 249 4.30 5.07 -6.23
CA ILE A 249 3.22 6.05 -6.26
C ILE A 249 3.35 6.97 -7.46
N SER A 250 2.23 7.58 -7.87
CA SER A 250 2.24 8.72 -8.77
C SER A 250 2.91 9.92 -8.08
N ALA A 251 3.66 10.71 -8.85
CA ALA A 251 4.31 11.94 -8.40
C ALA A 251 4.36 12.95 -9.55
N HIS A 252 3.21 13.17 -10.22
CA HIS A 252 3.08 14.20 -11.23
C HIS A 252 3.31 15.59 -10.63
N ALA A 253 3.67 16.56 -11.47
CA ALA A 253 3.98 17.91 -11.01
C ALA A 253 2.80 18.52 -10.23
N GLY A 254 3.06 18.89 -8.98
CA GLY A 254 2.07 19.47 -8.08
C GLY A 254 1.19 18.49 -7.31
N GLU A 255 1.23 17.20 -7.61
CA GLU A 255 0.44 16.16 -6.92
C GLU A 255 0.86 16.02 -5.45
N MET A 256 -0.11 16.05 -4.54
CA MET A 256 0.14 15.82 -3.12
C MET A 256 0.22 14.32 -2.83
N VAL A 257 1.29 13.90 -2.16
CA VAL A 257 1.56 12.49 -1.85
C VAL A 257 1.98 12.29 -0.41
N LEU A 258 1.64 11.14 0.15
CA LEU A 258 2.13 10.66 1.45
C LEU A 258 3.05 9.47 1.22
N ILE A 259 4.26 9.53 1.77
CA ILE A 259 5.26 8.46 1.70
C ILE A 259 5.60 8.02 3.13
N PRO A 260 5.06 6.87 3.60
CA PRO A 260 5.33 6.34 4.93
C PRO A 260 6.68 5.64 4.98
N PHE A 261 7.32 5.68 6.14
CA PHE A 261 8.57 4.98 6.39
C PHE A 261 8.34 3.70 7.19
N ASN A 262 8.16 3.83 8.48
CA ASN A 262 7.85 2.73 9.41
C ASN A 262 7.15 3.30 10.64
N MET A 263 6.75 2.42 11.57
CA MET A 263 5.96 2.79 12.76
C MET A 263 6.64 3.77 13.71
N ARG A 264 7.98 3.97 13.62
CA ARG A 264 8.77 4.91 14.44
C ARG A 264 9.10 6.20 13.68
N ASP A 265 9.52 6.06 12.43
CA ASP A 265 10.07 7.17 11.65
C ASP A 265 8.98 7.97 10.93
N GLY A 266 7.73 7.46 10.90
CA GLY A 266 6.54 8.14 10.41
C GLY A 266 6.47 8.23 8.90
N ALA A 267 6.17 9.41 8.37
CA ALA A 267 5.94 9.65 6.95
C ALA A 267 6.39 11.05 6.52
N VAL A 268 6.31 11.33 5.24
CA VAL A 268 6.38 12.69 4.71
C VAL A 268 5.15 13.01 3.86
N ILE A 269 4.63 14.21 4.01
CA ILE A 269 3.76 14.85 3.03
C ILE A 269 4.68 15.56 2.04
N ALA A 270 4.50 15.29 0.75
CA ALA A 270 5.36 15.82 -0.28
C ALA A 270 4.57 16.21 -1.53
N ARG A 271 5.20 16.96 -2.41
CA ARG A 271 4.65 17.38 -3.70
C ARG A 271 5.45 16.78 -4.83
N GLY A 272 4.79 16.11 -5.76
CA GLY A 272 5.39 15.51 -6.94
C GLY A 272 6.04 16.56 -7.86
N LYS A 273 7.18 16.20 -8.44
CA LYS A 273 7.94 17.02 -9.40
C LYS A 273 7.62 16.73 -10.86
N GLY A 274 6.92 15.63 -11.15
CA GLY A 274 6.63 15.18 -12.51
C GLY A 274 7.90 14.77 -13.27
N ASN A 275 8.86 14.12 -12.61
CA ASN A 275 10.11 13.72 -13.25
C ASN A 275 9.87 12.57 -14.24
N GLU A 276 9.89 12.87 -15.54
CA GLU A 276 9.65 11.88 -16.61
C GLU A 276 10.71 10.77 -16.64
N ASP A 277 11.96 11.05 -16.22
CA ASP A 277 12.99 10.01 -16.14
C ASP A 277 12.68 8.95 -15.06
N TRP A 278 11.79 9.28 -14.13
CA TRP A 278 11.27 8.41 -13.09
C TRP A 278 9.83 7.93 -13.37
N ASN A 279 9.36 7.99 -14.61
CA ASN A 279 7.98 7.69 -14.99
C ASN A 279 6.94 8.49 -14.17
N CYS A 280 7.23 9.77 -13.86
CA CYS A 280 6.42 10.61 -12.98
C CYS A 280 5.97 9.87 -11.71
N SER A 281 6.90 9.14 -11.09
CA SER A 281 6.64 8.25 -9.96
C SER A 281 7.65 8.46 -8.83
N ALA A 282 7.29 8.04 -7.62
CA ALA A 282 8.14 8.07 -6.44
C ALA A 282 8.04 6.73 -5.67
N PRO A 283 8.96 6.45 -4.73
CA PRO A 283 8.85 5.28 -3.85
C PRO A 283 7.56 5.37 -3.01
N HIS A 284 6.96 4.21 -2.72
CA HIS A 284 5.74 4.16 -1.90
C HIS A 284 6.02 4.18 -0.40
N GLY A 285 7.29 4.04 0.00
CA GLY A 285 7.73 3.98 1.39
C GLY A 285 9.23 3.76 1.47
N THR A 286 9.72 3.16 2.58
CA THR A 286 11.15 2.82 2.72
C THR A 286 11.50 1.47 2.12
N GLY A 287 10.54 0.61 1.90
CA GLY A 287 10.78 -0.78 1.54
C GLY A 287 11.39 -1.59 2.70
N ARG A 288 11.34 -2.90 2.56
CA ARG A 288 11.83 -3.81 3.59
C ARG A 288 13.34 -4.04 3.46
N ALA A 289 14.04 -4.07 4.60
CA ALA A 289 15.42 -4.50 4.69
C ALA A 289 15.54 -6.03 4.86
N MET A 290 14.45 -6.70 5.27
CA MET A 290 14.41 -8.15 5.42
C MET A 290 13.01 -8.72 5.19
N SER A 291 12.93 -10.01 4.83
CA SER A 291 11.65 -10.69 4.67
C SER A 291 10.89 -10.79 6.00
N ARG A 292 9.55 -10.93 5.94
CA ARG A 292 8.70 -11.12 7.12
C ARG A 292 9.14 -12.31 7.96
N THR A 293 9.47 -13.43 7.31
CA THR A 293 9.95 -14.63 7.99
C THR A 293 11.25 -14.39 8.74
N LYS A 294 12.21 -13.70 8.11
CA LYS A 294 13.48 -13.35 8.75
C LYS A 294 13.27 -12.42 9.95
N ALA A 295 12.38 -11.43 9.83
CA ALA A 295 12.06 -10.52 10.93
C ALA A 295 11.55 -11.30 12.17
N PHE A 296 10.62 -12.25 12.00
CA PHE A 296 10.16 -13.11 13.10
C PHE A 296 11.24 -14.02 13.70
N GLN A 297 12.28 -14.38 12.93
CA GLN A 297 13.36 -15.26 13.40
C GLN A 297 14.46 -14.49 14.10
N THR A 298 14.66 -13.21 13.78
CA THR A 298 15.86 -12.46 14.18
C THR A 298 15.59 -11.27 15.10
N LEU A 299 14.38 -10.69 15.05
CA LEU A 299 14.05 -9.52 15.86
C LEU A 299 13.48 -9.91 17.22
N ASP A 300 13.65 -9.02 18.20
CA ASP A 300 13.17 -9.21 19.56
C ASP A 300 11.96 -8.33 19.87
N THR A 301 10.87 -8.95 20.35
CA THR A 301 9.63 -8.26 20.70
C THR A 301 9.82 -7.20 21.80
N ARG A 302 10.68 -7.46 22.78
CA ARG A 302 10.92 -6.51 23.89
C ARG A 302 11.64 -5.27 23.37
N SER A 303 12.63 -5.47 22.51
CA SER A 303 13.35 -4.36 21.84
C SER A 303 12.37 -3.52 21.03
N PHE A 304 11.51 -4.13 20.22
CA PHE A 304 10.49 -3.44 19.45
C PHE A 304 9.54 -2.59 20.32
N VAL A 305 9.00 -3.18 21.40
CA VAL A 305 8.11 -2.45 22.32
C VAL A 305 8.84 -1.28 23.01
N ASN A 306 10.09 -1.49 23.42
CA ASN A 306 10.90 -0.43 24.05
C ASN A 306 11.20 0.70 23.07
N GLU A 307 11.58 0.36 21.83
CA GLU A 307 11.86 1.33 20.77
C GLU A 307 10.67 2.26 20.51
N MET A 308 9.45 1.70 20.38
CA MET A 308 8.24 2.50 20.21
C MET A 308 7.95 3.40 21.41
N ARG A 309 8.10 2.87 22.64
CA ARG A 309 7.92 3.65 23.85
C ARG A 309 8.95 4.78 23.99
N ASP A 310 10.23 4.47 23.72
CA ASP A 310 11.33 5.44 23.85
C ASP A 310 11.24 6.55 22.78
N ALA A 311 10.62 6.26 21.64
CA ALA A 311 10.22 7.24 20.62
C ALA A 311 8.99 8.08 21.02
N GLY A 312 8.35 7.80 22.16
CA GLY A 312 7.15 8.50 22.65
C GLY A 312 5.87 8.15 21.90
N ILE A 313 5.81 6.98 21.25
CA ILE A 313 4.69 6.53 20.44
C ILE A 313 3.82 5.56 21.25
N TYR A 314 2.55 5.88 21.41
CA TYR A 314 1.60 4.95 22.01
C TYR A 314 1.19 3.90 20.99
N CYS A 315 1.78 2.71 21.07
CA CYS A 315 1.60 1.64 20.11
C CYS A 315 1.25 0.29 20.79
N PRO A 316 -0.01 0.10 21.22
CA PRO A 316 -0.43 -1.16 21.83
C PRO A 316 -0.42 -2.35 20.88
N SER A 317 -0.25 -2.12 19.58
CA SER A 317 -0.06 -3.14 18.56
C SER A 317 1.40 -3.58 18.39
N ALA A 318 2.38 -2.97 19.04
CA ALA A 318 3.76 -3.46 19.08
C ALA A 318 3.84 -4.74 19.94
N CYS A 319 3.87 -5.91 19.30
CA CYS A 319 3.83 -7.21 19.96
C CYS A 319 4.41 -8.31 19.04
N GLU A 320 4.47 -9.53 19.55
CA GLU A 320 5.00 -10.70 18.82
C GLU A 320 4.33 -10.89 17.44
N THR A 321 3.01 -10.69 17.33
CA THR A 321 2.28 -10.93 16.08
C THR A 321 2.50 -9.86 15.01
N THR A 322 3.09 -8.73 15.37
CA THR A 322 3.43 -7.60 14.48
C THR A 322 4.93 -7.34 14.40
N LEU A 323 5.75 -8.26 14.89
CA LEU A 323 7.22 -8.12 14.95
C LEU A 323 7.84 -7.90 13.56
N ASP A 324 7.23 -8.44 12.51
CA ASP A 324 7.64 -8.20 11.14
C ASP A 324 7.40 -6.77 10.63
N GLU A 325 6.70 -5.94 11.39
CA GLU A 325 6.47 -4.52 11.13
C GLU A 325 7.33 -3.61 12.04
N SER A 326 8.23 -4.18 12.85
CA SER A 326 9.23 -3.42 13.63
C SER A 326 10.03 -2.50 12.73
N PRO A 327 10.41 -1.30 13.17
CA PRO A 327 11.26 -0.37 12.40
C PRO A 327 12.52 -1.01 11.83
N GLU A 328 13.16 -1.92 12.58
CA GLU A 328 14.35 -2.66 12.14
C GLU A 328 14.12 -3.57 10.90
N ALA A 329 12.87 -3.89 10.58
CA ALA A 329 12.53 -4.69 9.39
C ALA A 329 12.57 -3.88 8.09
N TYR A 330 12.73 -2.55 8.17
CA TYR A 330 12.67 -1.61 7.07
C TYR A 330 14.03 -0.96 6.79
N LYS A 331 14.22 -0.46 5.57
CA LYS A 331 15.40 0.34 5.21
C LYS A 331 15.38 1.66 6.00
N PRO A 332 16.57 2.28 6.25
CA PRO A 332 16.64 3.59 6.89
C PRO A 332 15.85 4.66 6.10
N ALA A 333 15.02 5.43 6.80
CA ALA A 333 14.21 6.47 6.17
C ALA A 333 15.06 7.53 5.45
N ASP A 334 16.18 7.93 6.03
CA ASP A 334 17.06 8.96 5.46
C ASP A 334 17.69 8.54 4.13
N ASP A 335 17.96 7.25 3.92
CA ASP A 335 18.48 6.74 2.64
C ASP A 335 17.44 6.91 1.53
N VAL A 336 16.19 6.57 1.79
CA VAL A 336 15.12 6.73 0.80
C VAL A 336 14.79 8.20 0.56
N LEU A 337 14.75 9.03 1.63
CA LEU A 337 14.57 10.48 1.53
C LEU A 337 15.61 11.12 0.62
N ARG A 338 16.89 10.77 0.79
CA ARG A 338 17.99 11.27 -0.04
C ARG A 338 17.80 10.88 -1.50
N LEU A 339 17.47 9.61 -1.77
CA LEU A 339 17.35 9.06 -3.12
C LEU A 339 16.10 9.54 -3.86
N MET A 340 14.99 9.79 -3.18
CA MET A 340 13.75 10.22 -3.81
C MET A 340 13.69 11.73 -4.13
N GLY A 341 14.68 12.52 -3.69
CA GLY A 341 14.74 13.96 -3.93
C GLY A 341 14.48 14.42 -5.37
N PRO A 342 14.90 13.66 -6.42
CA PRO A 342 14.53 13.98 -7.80
C PRO A 342 13.03 13.87 -8.13
N THR A 343 12.22 13.20 -7.31
CA THR A 343 10.81 12.88 -7.60
C THR A 343 9.80 13.74 -6.85
N VAL A 344 10.15 14.19 -5.66
CA VAL A 344 9.23 14.96 -4.80
C VAL A 344 9.96 16.08 -4.04
N ASP A 345 9.21 17.12 -3.66
CA ASP A 345 9.59 18.11 -2.67
C ASP A 345 8.86 17.82 -1.37
N VAL A 346 9.60 17.56 -0.28
CA VAL A 346 9.03 17.33 1.06
C VAL A 346 8.44 18.64 1.60
N ILE A 347 7.19 18.60 2.05
CA ILE A 347 6.46 19.73 2.64
C ILE A 347 6.49 19.61 4.16
N HIS A 348 6.06 18.45 4.70
CA HIS A 348 6.04 18.17 6.13
C HIS A 348 6.66 16.82 6.43
N ARG A 349 7.36 16.71 7.57
CA ARG A 349 7.75 15.45 8.17
C ARG A 349 6.77 15.12 9.29
N LEU A 350 6.13 13.97 9.17
CA LEU A 350 5.15 13.48 10.13
C LEU A 350 5.81 12.49 11.07
N LYS A 351 5.58 12.66 12.40
CA LYS A 351 6.00 11.70 13.42
C LYS A 351 4.78 11.04 14.04
N PRO A 352 4.73 9.70 14.11
CA PRO A 352 3.65 9.01 14.78
C PRO A 352 3.62 9.37 16.26
N ILE A 353 2.42 9.61 16.77
CA ILE A 353 2.16 9.71 18.21
C ILE A 353 1.34 8.53 18.71
N TRP A 354 0.64 7.89 17.78
CA TRP A 354 -0.13 6.67 18.01
C TRP A 354 -0.18 5.82 16.75
N ASN A 355 -0.09 4.48 16.91
CA ASN A 355 -0.21 3.52 15.82
C ASN A 355 -1.12 2.36 16.20
N PHE A 356 -1.92 1.90 15.23
CA PHE A 356 -2.87 0.81 15.37
C PHE A 356 -2.79 -0.15 14.20
N LYS A 357 -2.58 -1.44 14.52
CA LYS A 357 -2.53 -2.55 13.55
C LYS A 357 -3.33 -3.74 14.06
N ALA A 358 -3.64 -4.65 13.15
CA ALA A 358 -4.21 -5.94 13.51
C ALA A 358 -3.22 -6.80 14.32
N THR A 359 -3.62 -7.24 15.50
CA THR A 359 -2.81 -8.06 16.43
C THR A 359 -3.35 -9.48 16.57
N GLY A 360 -3.97 -10.06 15.55
CA GLY A 360 -4.54 -11.41 15.59
C GLY A 360 -3.55 -12.50 15.17
N LYS A 361 -3.85 -13.77 15.56
CA LYS A 361 -3.11 -14.93 15.03
C LYS A 361 -3.15 -14.91 13.51
N ARG A 362 -1.99 -15.00 12.85
CA ARG A 362 -1.92 -15.23 11.41
C ARG A 362 -2.67 -16.51 11.08
N GLY A 363 -3.64 -16.43 10.17
CA GLY A 363 -4.18 -17.64 9.55
C GLY A 363 -3.00 -18.42 8.95
N ARG A 364 -2.90 -19.72 9.25
CA ARG A 364 -1.94 -20.59 8.56
C ARG A 364 -2.22 -20.46 7.05
N ARG A 365 -1.23 -19.98 6.31
CA ARG A 365 -1.23 -20.01 4.84
C ARG A 365 -1.03 -21.43 4.38
#